data_de7976b8981320d7515206229d1f72ec
#
_entry.id   de7976b8981320d7515206229d1f72ec
#
_cell.length_a   1.000
_cell.length_b   1.000
_cell.length_c   1.000
_cell.angle_alpha   90.00
_cell.angle_beta   90.00
_cell.angle_gamma   90.00
#
_symmetry.space_group_name_H-M   'P 1'
#
loop_
_entity.id
_entity.type
_entity.pdbx_description
1 polymer ?
#
loop_
_entity_poly.entity_id
_entity_poly.type
_entity_poly.pdbx_seq_one_letter_code
_entity_poly.pdbx_strand_id
1 'polypeptide(L)'
;MDNASKEILKKELCAKLPHGIICKVFDNRTAKLDGIVNDRAYFGELDLRKFDGLVDLEYVKPYLRPMDSMSDNEENEYMASEIYIEQQGYVPSINMFDWIDANGFDYRGLIDAGLALPAPPDIVNQYRENYERRTYDTMCDERMAREREEMNNLFNTEE
;
A
#
# COMPACT_ATOMS: atom_id res chain seq x y z
N MET A 1 -1.60 -18.09 -16.43
CA MET A 1 -1.36 -16.62 -16.58
C MET A 1 -0.22 -16.42 -17.56
N ASP A 2 -0.33 -15.50 -18.54
CA ASP A 2 0.76 -15.17 -19.44
C ASP A 2 1.84 -14.30 -18.78
N ASN A 3 3.01 -14.18 -19.41
CA ASN A 3 4.14 -13.45 -18.83
C ASN A 3 3.85 -11.94 -18.66
N ALA A 4 3.09 -11.33 -19.56
CA ALA A 4 2.75 -9.90 -19.47
C ALA A 4 1.85 -9.62 -18.26
N SER A 5 0.81 -10.42 -18.08
CA SER A 5 -0.10 -10.37 -16.93
C SER A 5 0.66 -10.60 -15.62
N LYS A 6 1.62 -11.54 -15.62
CA LYS A 6 2.44 -11.84 -14.45
C LYS A 6 3.32 -10.64 -14.03
N GLU A 7 3.93 -9.97 -15.01
CA GLU A 7 4.75 -8.78 -14.75
C GLU A 7 3.91 -7.59 -14.24
N ILE A 8 2.71 -7.40 -14.78
CA ILE A 8 1.79 -6.35 -14.31
C ILE A 8 1.37 -6.64 -12.86
N LEU A 9 0.94 -7.88 -12.58
CA LEU A 9 0.56 -8.29 -11.23
C LEU A 9 1.72 -8.13 -10.24
N LYS A 10 2.92 -8.54 -10.62
CA LYS A 10 4.12 -8.39 -9.79
C LYS A 10 4.43 -6.94 -9.45
N LYS A 11 4.36 -6.04 -10.44
CA LYS A 11 4.55 -4.60 -10.23
C LYS A 11 3.55 -4.02 -9.23
N GLU A 12 2.27 -4.41 -9.37
CA GLU A 12 1.23 -3.98 -8.46
C GLU A 12 1.47 -4.47 -7.03
N LEU A 13 1.77 -5.75 -6.88
CA LEU A 13 2.05 -6.34 -5.57
C LEU A 13 3.29 -5.70 -4.92
N CYS A 14 4.34 -5.42 -5.69
CA CYS A 14 5.53 -4.74 -5.17
C CYS A 14 5.24 -3.30 -4.73
N ALA A 15 4.43 -2.55 -5.48
CA ALA A 15 4.06 -1.18 -5.13
C ALA A 15 3.26 -1.13 -3.83
N LYS A 16 2.33 -2.07 -3.64
CA LYS A 16 1.44 -2.13 -2.48
C LYS A 16 2.01 -2.91 -1.28
N LEU A 17 3.13 -3.61 -1.46
CA LEU A 17 3.76 -4.41 -0.40
C LEU A 17 4.06 -3.59 0.87
N PRO A 18 4.64 -2.37 0.80
CA PRO A 18 4.88 -1.54 1.98
C PRO A 18 3.60 -1.15 2.71
N HIS A 19 2.47 -1.18 2.03
CA HIS A 19 1.16 -0.75 2.54
C HIS A 19 0.33 -1.89 3.12
N GLY A 20 0.83 -3.13 3.05
CA GLY A 20 0.16 -4.28 3.66
C GLY A 20 -0.99 -4.81 2.83
N ILE A 21 -0.75 -5.03 1.52
CA ILE A 21 -1.74 -5.60 0.60
C ILE A 21 -2.25 -6.95 1.06
N ILE A 22 -3.57 -7.13 1.00
CA ILE A 22 -4.25 -8.37 1.35
C ILE A 22 -4.60 -9.11 0.07
N CYS A 23 -4.28 -10.39 0.03
CA CYS A 23 -4.48 -11.25 -1.12
C CYS A 23 -5.35 -12.47 -0.79
N LYS A 24 -6.16 -12.88 -1.76
CA LYS A 24 -6.69 -14.21 -1.82
C LYS A 24 -5.63 -15.14 -2.42
N VAL A 25 -5.37 -16.25 -1.75
CA VAL A 25 -4.49 -17.31 -2.23
C VAL A 25 -5.30 -18.57 -2.53
N PHE A 26 -4.64 -19.63 -3.00
CA PHE A 26 -5.29 -20.92 -3.20
C PHE A 26 -6.16 -21.32 -1.98
N ASP A 27 -7.14 -22.19 -2.17
CA ASP A 27 -8.08 -22.65 -1.15
C ASP A 27 -8.95 -21.56 -0.50
N ASN A 28 -9.14 -20.41 -1.19
CA ASN A 28 -9.91 -19.26 -0.71
C ASN A 28 -9.41 -18.64 0.60
N ARG A 29 -8.19 -18.92 1.01
CA ARG A 29 -7.58 -18.24 2.16
C ARG A 29 -7.23 -16.80 1.82
N THR A 30 -7.36 -15.95 2.80
CA THR A 30 -7.00 -14.54 2.72
C THR A 30 -5.83 -14.28 3.65
N ALA A 31 -4.78 -13.61 3.17
CA ALA A 31 -3.61 -13.27 3.96
C ALA A 31 -2.94 -11.99 3.46
N LYS A 32 -2.21 -11.35 4.38
CA LYS A 32 -1.36 -10.20 4.07
C LYS A 32 -0.10 -10.70 3.36
N LEU A 33 0.26 -10.04 2.26
CA LEU A 33 1.50 -10.29 1.55
C LEU A 33 2.69 -9.71 2.33
N ASP A 34 3.71 -10.52 2.58
CA ASP A 34 4.92 -10.11 3.30
C ASP A 34 6.14 -9.97 2.40
N GLY A 35 6.11 -10.55 1.20
CA GLY A 35 7.22 -10.42 0.26
C GLY A 35 6.99 -11.12 -1.07
N ILE A 36 7.88 -10.84 -2.02
CA ILE A 36 7.96 -11.49 -3.33
C ILE A 36 9.41 -11.90 -3.58
N VAL A 37 9.60 -13.16 -3.93
CA VAL A 37 10.92 -13.74 -4.23
C VAL A 37 10.82 -14.57 -5.50
N ASN A 38 11.59 -14.24 -6.53
CA ASN A 38 11.65 -14.98 -7.80
C ASN A 38 10.26 -15.31 -8.38
N ASP A 39 9.39 -14.32 -8.50
CA ASP A 39 8.01 -14.45 -9.00
C ASP A 39 7.08 -15.33 -8.16
N ARG A 40 7.39 -15.51 -6.90
CA ARG A 40 6.57 -16.21 -5.90
C ARG A 40 6.30 -15.30 -4.72
N ALA A 41 5.08 -15.37 -4.17
CA ALA A 41 4.63 -14.57 -3.04
C ALA A 41 4.88 -15.31 -1.72
N TYR A 42 5.31 -14.56 -0.70
CA TYR A 42 5.50 -15.03 0.66
C TYR A 42 4.41 -14.45 1.58
N PHE A 43 3.83 -15.31 2.42
CA PHE A 43 2.79 -14.99 3.39
C PHE A 43 3.17 -15.60 4.74
N GLY A 44 3.69 -14.80 5.65
CA GLY A 44 4.19 -15.27 6.96
C GLY A 44 3.12 -15.86 7.87
N GLU A 45 1.88 -15.38 7.72
CA GLU A 45 0.73 -15.86 8.50
C GLU A 45 0.20 -17.23 8.05
N LEU A 46 0.56 -17.68 6.84
CA LEU A 46 0.10 -18.95 6.31
C LEU A 46 1.08 -20.08 6.59
N ASP A 47 0.56 -21.22 7.04
CA ASP A 47 1.34 -22.46 7.09
C ASP A 47 1.54 -23.01 5.67
N LEU A 48 2.62 -22.59 5.03
CA LEU A 48 3.00 -22.93 3.67
C LEU A 48 4.07 -24.03 3.58
N ARG A 49 4.27 -24.81 4.65
CA ARG A 49 5.31 -25.87 4.68
C ARG A 49 5.19 -26.87 3.53
N LYS A 50 3.99 -27.07 2.98
CA LYS A 50 3.76 -27.90 1.79
C LYS A 50 4.19 -27.27 0.46
N PHE A 51 4.50 -25.98 0.45
CA PHE A 51 4.82 -25.17 -0.73
C PHE A 51 6.18 -24.46 -0.62
N ASP A 52 7.10 -24.98 0.17
CA ASP A 52 8.40 -24.35 0.45
C ASP A 52 8.28 -22.90 0.98
N GLY A 53 7.15 -22.57 1.60
CA GLY A 53 6.88 -21.22 2.13
C GLY A 53 6.48 -20.18 1.09
N LEU A 54 6.38 -20.52 -0.19
CA LEU A 54 6.12 -19.59 -1.29
C LEU A 54 4.95 -20.06 -2.16
N VAL A 55 4.17 -19.10 -2.67
CA VAL A 55 3.02 -19.31 -3.56
C VAL A 55 3.32 -18.70 -4.93
N ASP A 56 3.11 -19.46 -6.01
CA ASP A 56 3.26 -18.93 -7.36
C ASP A 56 2.21 -17.83 -7.62
N LEU A 57 2.61 -16.75 -8.31
CA LEU A 57 1.75 -15.57 -8.51
C LEU A 57 0.45 -15.89 -9.25
N GLU A 58 0.39 -16.97 -10.01
CA GLU A 58 -0.86 -17.40 -10.68
C GLU A 58 -1.98 -17.79 -9.71
N TYR A 59 -1.65 -18.15 -8.47
CA TYR A 59 -2.59 -18.48 -7.39
C TYR A 59 -2.82 -17.33 -6.41
N VAL A 60 -2.31 -16.14 -6.71
CA VAL A 60 -2.41 -14.95 -5.87
C VAL A 60 -3.29 -13.93 -6.56
N LYS A 61 -4.35 -13.48 -5.90
CA LYS A 61 -5.20 -12.38 -6.36
C LYS A 61 -5.30 -11.33 -5.26
N PRO A 62 -4.71 -10.14 -5.44
CA PRO A 62 -4.89 -9.06 -4.49
C PRO A 62 -6.35 -8.62 -4.44
N TYR A 63 -6.81 -8.20 -3.27
CA TYR A 63 -8.04 -7.47 -3.12
C TYR A 63 -7.76 -5.99 -3.34
N LEU A 64 -8.41 -5.39 -4.34
CA LEU A 64 -8.24 -3.99 -4.69
C LEU A 64 -9.58 -3.26 -4.66
N ARG A 65 -9.53 -1.96 -4.46
CA ARG A 65 -10.70 -1.08 -4.48
C ARG A 65 -10.83 -0.45 -5.86
N PRO A 66 -12.00 -0.55 -6.52
CA PRO A 66 -12.25 0.22 -7.74
C PRO A 66 -12.07 1.72 -7.49
N MET A 67 -11.53 2.47 -8.46
CA MET A 67 -11.31 3.92 -8.33
C MET A 67 -12.60 4.69 -8.07
N ASP A 68 -13.72 4.25 -8.65
CA ASP A 68 -15.05 4.81 -8.46
C ASP A 68 -15.69 4.49 -7.09
N SER A 69 -15.01 3.70 -6.24
CA SER A 69 -15.45 3.40 -4.87
C SER A 69 -14.94 4.41 -3.83
N MET A 70 -14.28 5.48 -4.25
CA MET A 70 -13.86 6.56 -3.35
C MET A 70 -15.08 7.20 -2.68
N SER A 71 -14.97 7.49 -1.39
CA SER A 71 -15.90 8.39 -0.70
C SER A 71 -15.57 9.84 -1.04
N ASP A 72 -16.52 10.76 -0.81
CA ASP A 72 -16.33 12.20 -1.03
C ASP A 72 -15.07 12.74 -0.31
N ASN A 73 -14.78 12.23 0.89
CA ASN A 73 -13.59 12.62 1.63
C ASN A 73 -12.29 12.10 0.97
N GLU A 74 -12.29 10.86 0.51
CA GLU A 74 -11.14 10.26 -0.19
C GLU A 74 -10.89 10.95 -1.54
N GLU A 75 -11.95 11.33 -2.26
CA GLU A 75 -11.83 12.11 -3.50
C GLU A 75 -11.22 13.49 -3.23
N ASN A 76 -11.62 14.16 -2.17
CA ASN A 76 -11.05 15.45 -1.76
C ASN A 76 -9.56 15.31 -1.36
N GLU A 77 -9.17 14.27 -0.64
CA GLU A 77 -7.77 14.00 -0.30
C GLU A 77 -6.94 13.71 -1.55
N TYR A 78 -7.46 12.91 -2.46
CA TYR A 78 -6.83 12.60 -3.74
C TYR A 78 -6.60 13.87 -4.58
N MET A 79 -7.63 14.70 -4.75
CA MET A 79 -7.55 15.97 -5.48
C MET A 79 -6.59 16.96 -4.81
N ALA A 80 -6.58 17.03 -3.47
CA ALA A 80 -5.66 17.88 -2.74
C ALA A 80 -4.19 17.48 -2.95
N SER A 81 -3.90 16.18 -3.04
CA SER A 81 -2.55 15.68 -3.32
C SER A 81 -2.06 16.05 -4.73
N GLU A 82 -2.96 16.06 -5.72
CA GLU A 82 -2.66 16.45 -7.10
C GLU A 82 -2.36 17.96 -7.20
N ILE A 83 -3.18 18.81 -6.60
CA ILE A 83 -3.00 20.29 -6.60
C ILE A 83 -1.69 20.68 -5.91
N TYR A 84 -1.30 19.99 -4.84
CA TYR A 84 -0.06 20.28 -4.13
C TYR A 84 1.18 20.04 -4.99
N ILE A 85 1.16 19.04 -5.86
CA ILE A 85 2.23 18.74 -6.83
C ILE A 85 2.39 19.87 -7.85
N GLU A 86 1.29 20.40 -8.38
CA GLU A 86 1.32 21.45 -9.40
C GLU A 86 1.81 22.81 -8.87
N GLN A 87 1.45 23.18 -7.65
CA GLN A 87 1.73 24.52 -7.11
C GLN A 87 3.13 24.70 -6.52
N GLN A 88 3.76 23.65 -6.02
CA GLN A 88 4.98 23.77 -5.22
C GLN A 88 6.26 23.39 -5.97
N GLY A 89 6.18 22.77 -7.16
CA GLY A 89 7.36 22.24 -7.87
C GLY A 89 8.16 21.23 -7.02
N TYR A 90 7.63 20.85 -5.90
CA TYR A 90 8.21 19.94 -4.92
C TYR A 90 7.41 18.64 -4.94
N VAL A 91 8.09 17.51 -5.10
CA VAL A 91 7.46 16.19 -4.94
C VAL A 91 7.18 16.00 -3.46
N PRO A 92 5.92 16.01 -3.01
CA PRO A 92 5.62 15.76 -1.61
C PRO A 92 6.15 14.38 -1.21
N SER A 93 6.50 14.22 0.06
CA SER A 93 6.91 12.93 0.64
C SER A 93 5.80 11.85 0.52
N ILE A 94 4.56 12.27 0.30
CA ILE A 94 3.44 11.41 -0.09
C ILE A 94 3.05 11.82 -1.50
N ASN A 95 3.49 11.04 -2.47
CA ASN A 95 3.06 11.19 -3.83
C ASN A 95 1.63 10.59 -3.97
N MET A 96 0.88 11.09 -4.94
CA MET A 96 -0.46 10.62 -5.27
C MET A 96 -0.53 9.09 -5.44
N PHE A 97 0.49 8.49 -6.02
CA PHE A 97 0.57 7.03 -6.18
C PHE A 97 0.76 6.30 -4.85
N ASP A 98 1.53 6.86 -3.92
CA ASP A 98 1.67 6.29 -2.58
C ASP A 98 0.34 6.30 -1.82
N TRP A 99 -0.46 7.37 -2.00
CA TRP A 99 -1.80 7.47 -1.44
C TRP A 99 -2.74 6.42 -2.03
N ILE A 100 -2.76 6.27 -3.37
CA ILE A 100 -3.54 5.25 -4.08
C ILE A 100 -3.15 3.85 -3.60
N ASP A 101 -1.85 3.57 -3.53
CA ASP A 101 -1.33 2.26 -3.14
C ASP A 101 -1.65 1.95 -1.66
N ALA A 102 -1.53 2.94 -0.77
CA ALA A 102 -1.82 2.80 0.65
C ALA A 102 -3.31 2.52 0.94
N ASN A 103 -4.21 3.08 0.13
CA ASN A 103 -5.65 2.87 0.23
C ASN A 103 -6.16 1.69 -0.61
N GLY A 104 -5.28 0.97 -1.27
CA GLY A 104 -5.58 -0.27 -2.01
C GLY A 104 -6.34 -0.06 -3.31
N PHE A 105 -6.30 1.12 -3.93
CA PHE A 105 -7.03 1.39 -5.17
C PHE A 105 -6.42 0.73 -6.40
N ASP A 106 -7.28 0.30 -7.32
CA ASP A 106 -6.92 -0.33 -8.59
C ASP A 106 -6.83 0.70 -9.74
N TYR A 107 -5.78 1.50 -9.74
CA TYR A 107 -5.56 2.48 -10.82
C TYR A 107 -5.01 1.86 -12.12
N ARG A 108 -4.66 0.57 -12.11
CA ARG A 108 -4.14 -0.15 -13.29
C ARG A 108 -5.16 -1.04 -13.96
N GLY A 109 -6.38 -1.15 -13.41
CA GLY A 109 -7.45 -1.97 -13.98
C GLY A 109 -7.23 -3.48 -13.85
N LEU A 110 -6.59 -3.94 -12.78
CA LEU A 110 -6.33 -5.36 -12.56
C LEU A 110 -7.62 -6.14 -12.27
N ILE A 111 -8.62 -5.49 -11.69
CA ILE A 111 -9.93 -6.11 -11.44
C ILE A 111 -10.57 -6.46 -12.78
N ASP A 112 -10.63 -5.53 -13.72
CA ASP A 112 -11.19 -5.74 -15.06
C ASP A 112 -10.38 -6.76 -15.88
N ALA A 113 -9.07 -6.80 -15.68
CA ALA A 113 -8.18 -7.79 -16.27
C ALA A 113 -8.29 -9.19 -15.64
N GLY A 114 -9.07 -9.36 -14.57
CA GLY A 114 -9.23 -10.62 -13.84
C GLY A 114 -8.00 -11.04 -13.02
N LEU A 115 -7.05 -10.13 -12.83
CA LEU A 115 -5.80 -10.34 -12.06
C LEU A 115 -5.96 -9.99 -10.58
N ALA A 116 -6.99 -9.23 -10.22
CA ALA A 116 -7.34 -8.85 -8.86
C ALA A 116 -8.81 -9.14 -8.57
N LEU A 117 -9.21 -8.99 -7.32
CA LEU A 117 -10.59 -9.12 -6.85
C LEU A 117 -11.05 -7.80 -6.22
N PRO A 118 -12.33 -7.42 -6.36
CA PRO A 118 -12.88 -6.31 -5.60
C PRO A 118 -12.75 -6.57 -4.10
N ALA A 119 -12.23 -5.59 -3.37
CA ALA A 119 -12.06 -5.69 -1.93
C ALA A 119 -13.43 -5.68 -1.22
N PRO A 120 -13.74 -6.66 -0.37
CA PRO A 120 -14.94 -6.64 0.44
C PRO A 120 -14.80 -5.58 1.56
N PRO A 121 -15.93 -5.15 2.19
CA PRO A 121 -15.94 -4.03 3.13
C PRO A 121 -14.98 -4.15 4.31
N ASP A 122 -14.77 -5.36 4.83
CA ASP A 122 -13.82 -5.64 5.91
C ASP A 122 -12.37 -5.40 5.50
N ILE A 123 -12.00 -5.73 4.28
CA ILE A 123 -10.66 -5.45 3.73
C ILE A 123 -10.51 -3.95 3.40
N VAL A 124 -11.53 -3.29 2.88
CA VAL A 124 -11.53 -1.83 2.69
C VAL A 124 -11.26 -1.11 4.01
N ASN A 125 -11.93 -1.53 5.10
CA ASN A 125 -11.71 -0.95 6.41
C ASN A 125 -10.27 -1.18 6.90
N GLN A 126 -9.69 -2.36 6.67
CA GLN A 126 -8.30 -2.63 7.03
C GLN A 126 -7.31 -1.72 6.28
N TYR A 127 -7.54 -1.41 5.00
CA TYR A 127 -6.69 -0.46 4.27
C TYR A 127 -6.79 0.95 4.85
N ARG A 128 -8.00 1.43 5.18
CA ARG A 128 -8.21 2.73 5.81
C ARG A 128 -7.53 2.83 7.17
N GLU A 129 -7.74 1.86 8.04
CA GLU A 129 -7.12 1.79 9.36
C GLU A 129 -5.58 1.75 9.27
N ASN A 130 -5.04 0.99 8.31
CA ASN A 130 -3.61 0.93 8.09
C ASN A 130 -3.05 2.28 7.61
N TYR A 131 -3.75 2.97 6.72
CA TYR A 131 -3.36 4.29 6.23
C TYR A 131 -3.39 5.33 7.36
N GLU A 132 -4.48 5.42 8.12
CA GLU A 132 -4.63 6.34 9.25
C GLU A 132 -3.54 6.14 10.31
N ARG A 133 -3.27 4.89 10.68
CA ARG A 133 -2.22 4.56 11.65
C ARG A 133 -0.84 5.02 11.18
N ARG A 134 -0.48 4.76 9.93
CA ARG A 134 0.82 5.17 9.36
C ARG A 134 0.97 6.68 9.29
N THR A 135 -0.10 7.37 8.90
CA THR A 135 -0.11 8.84 8.88
C THR A 135 0.12 9.39 10.27
N TYR A 136 -0.54 8.82 11.28
CA TYR A 136 -0.34 9.20 12.67
C TYR A 136 1.09 8.93 13.16
N ASP A 137 1.64 7.75 12.89
CA ASP A 137 3.01 7.39 13.27
C ASP A 137 4.04 8.34 12.64
N THR A 138 3.88 8.66 11.35
CA THR A 138 4.75 9.61 10.64
C THR A 138 4.69 11.01 11.27
N MET A 139 3.49 11.51 11.59
CA MET A 139 3.32 12.80 12.26
C MET A 139 3.97 12.84 13.66
N CYS A 140 3.89 11.75 14.42
CA CYS A 140 4.55 11.62 15.71
C CYS A 140 6.08 11.65 15.58
N ASP A 141 6.64 10.94 14.61
CA ASP A 141 8.08 10.88 14.36
C ASP A 141 8.63 12.25 13.93
N GLU A 142 7.94 12.96 13.04
CA GLU A 142 8.31 14.30 12.61
C GLU A 142 8.23 15.32 13.75
N ARG A 143 7.26 15.20 14.64
CA ARG A 143 7.14 16.05 15.81
C ARG A 143 8.31 15.82 16.77
N MET A 144 8.63 14.55 17.09
CA MET A 144 9.75 14.20 17.95
C MET A 144 11.09 14.64 17.35
N ALA A 145 11.26 14.57 16.03
CA ALA A 145 12.47 15.04 15.36
C ALA A 145 12.65 16.55 15.51
N ARG A 146 11.58 17.35 15.33
CA ARG A 146 11.60 18.80 15.56
C ARG A 146 11.92 19.16 16.99
N GLU A 147 11.29 18.51 17.97
CA GLU A 147 11.56 18.75 19.39
C GLU A 147 13.04 18.45 19.76
N ARG A 148 13.66 17.42 19.16
CA ARG A 148 15.09 17.12 19.35
C ARG A 148 15.99 18.19 18.73
N GLU A 149 15.65 18.69 17.55
CA GLU A 149 16.41 19.74 16.87
C GLU A 149 16.34 21.05 17.65
N GLU A 150 15.17 21.43 18.16
CA GLU A 150 14.99 22.61 19.02
C GLU A 150 15.82 22.51 20.31
N MET A 151 15.82 21.35 20.98
CA MET A 151 16.65 21.13 22.15
C MET A 151 18.14 21.23 21.84
N ASN A 152 18.62 20.63 20.75
CA ASN A 152 20.03 20.72 20.35
C ASN A 152 20.45 22.16 20.05
N ASN A 153 19.57 22.95 19.44
CA ASN A 153 19.85 24.38 19.17
C ASN A 153 19.92 25.21 20.45
N LEU A 154 19.11 24.92 21.46
CA LEU A 154 19.17 25.58 22.75
C LEU A 154 20.50 25.31 23.48
N PHE A 155 20.99 24.07 23.46
CA PHE A 155 22.28 23.74 24.08
C PHE A 155 23.49 24.33 23.36
N ASN A 156 23.43 24.54 22.05
CA ASN A 156 24.53 25.09 21.25
C ASN A 156 24.58 26.64 21.27
N THR A 157 23.58 27.31 21.81
CA THR A 157 23.55 28.81 21.94
C THR A 157 24.08 29.33 23.27
N GLU A 158 24.52 28.47 24.20
CA GLU A 158 25.08 28.84 25.52
C GLU A 158 26.63 28.87 25.54
N GLU A 159 27.32 28.73 24.40
CA GLU A 159 28.76 28.96 24.25
C GLU A 159 29.03 30.31 23.54
#